data_54aae0f7ead2a5d955c1254b679d9a8d
#
_entry.id   54aae0f7ead2a5d955c1254b679d9a8d
#
_cell.length_a   1.000
_cell.length_b   1.000
_cell.length_c   1.000
_cell.angle_alpha   90.00
_cell.angle_beta   90.00
_cell.angle_gamma   90.00
#
_symmetry.space_group_name_H-M   'P 1'
#
loop_
_entity.id
_entity.type
_entity.pdbx_description
1 polymer ?
#
loop_
_entity_poly.entity_id
_entity_poly.type
_entity_poly.pdbx_seq_one_letter_code
_entity_poly.pdbx_strand_id
1 'polypeptide(L)'
;MYQLDEPIYFYILFSIPFIWTIFFFLSLWKKKTQKQFISSKMLEKLSPEKSNFKGFLKLIIMSLGIISISFGLVNPKIGTKLETVKREGVDIVFAIDVSKSMLTEDIAPNRIEKAKRLVSALLNQLVSDRVGIIVYAASAVPQLPITTDYGATKMFLQSINTDMLSSQGTAIDDAIKLGINFFDDEMQTNRILFILSDGEDHAGENTINVAQQANAKGIKIFSIGV
;
A
#
# COMPACT_ATOMS: atom_id res chain seq x y z
N MET A 1 -13.72 8.30 6.27
CA MET A 1 -13.73 9.64 6.90
C MET A 1 -13.92 10.67 5.82
N TYR A 2 -14.85 11.64 6.03
CA TYR A 2 -14.94 12.79 5.11
C TYR A 2 -13.77 13.72 5.42
N GLN A 3 -12.94 13.99 4.45
CA GLN A 3 -11.90 15.00 4.54
C GLN A 3 -12.28 16.18 3.65
N LEU A 4 -12.21 17.39 4.22
CA LEU A 4 -12.39 18.64 3.51
C LEU A 4 -10.98 19.14 3.17
N ASP A 5 -10.70 19.34 1.87
CA ASP A 5 -9.37 19.77 1.42
C ASP A 5 -9.05 21.19 1.96
N GLU A 6 -10.02 22.09 1.82
CA GLU A 6 -9.81 23.50 2.13
C GLU A 6 -11.00 24.08 2.93
N PRO A 7 -11.11 23.80 4.24
CA PRO A 7 -12.24 24.26 5.06
C PRO A 7 -12.33 25.77 5.19
N ILE A 8 -11.26 26.50 4.87
CA ILE A 8 -11.20 27.97 4.94
C ILE A 8 -12.24 28.64 4.04
N TYR A 9 -12.63 28.01 2.93
CA TYR A 9 -13.64 28.56 2.02
C TYR A 9 -15.05 28.58 2.58
N PHE A 10 -15.34 27.94 3.72
CA PHE A 10 -16.60 28.12 4.42
C PHE A 10 -16.80 29.56 4.93
N TYR A 11 -15.73 30.34 5.11
CA TYR A 11 -15.86 31.75 5.46
C TYR A 11 -16.59 32.59 4.39
N ILE A 12 -16.64 32.14 3.14
CA ILE A 12 -17.42 32.79 2.08
C ILE A 12 -18.92 32.82 2.44
N LEU A 13 -19.42 31.83 3.18
CA LEU A 13 -20.81 31.80 3.62
C LEU A 13 -21.17 32.97 4.54
N PHE A 14 -20.22 33.56 5.25
CA PHE A 14 -20.46 34.76 6.03
C PHE A 14 -20.79 36.01 5.18
N SER A 15 -20.52 35.99 3.87
CA SER A 15 -20.95 37.01 2.94
C SER A 15 -22.49 37.05 2.76
N ILE A 16 -23.18 35.91 2.95
CA ILE A 16 -24.63 35.83 2.77
C ILE A 16 -25.39 36.73 3.75
N PRO A 17 -25.22 36.64 5.07
CA PRO A 17 -25.91 37.53 6.01
C PRO A 17 -25.55 39.01 5.76
N PHE A 18 -24.32 39.27 5.32
CA PHE A 18 -23.92 40.64 4.97
C PHE A 18 -24.69 41.18 3.75
N ILE A 19 -24.87 40.40 2.71
CA ILE A 19 -25.66 40.74 1.53
C ILE A 19 -27.14 40.91 1.91
N TRP A 20 -27.68 40.07 2.79
CA TRP A 20 -29.05 40.17 3.28
C TRP A 20 -29.28 41.46 4.07
N THR A 21 -28.37 41.86 4.95
CA THR A 21 -28.46 43.11 5.71
C THR A 21 -28.42 44.32 4.79
N ILE A 22 -27.53 44.33 3.79
CA ILE A 22 -27.48 45.42 2.80
C ILE A 22 -28.78 45.49 2.00
N PHE A 23 -29.29 44.34 1.53
CA PHE A 23 -30.53 44.32 0.76
C PHE A 23 -31.71 44.84 1.59
N PHE A 24 -31.82 44.42 2.85
CA PHE A 24 -32.87 44.90 3.76
C PHE A 24 -32.78 46.41 3.97
N PHE A 25 -31.58 46.92 4.24
CA PHE A 25 -31.36 48.37 4.44
C PHE A 25 -31.70 49.18 3.19
N LEU A 26 -31.25 48.73 2.03
CA LEU A 26 -31.58 49.34 0.74
C LEU A 26 -33.09 49.31 0.46
N SER A 27 -33.78 48.22 0.80
CA SER A 27 -35.23 48.09 0.63
C SER A 27 -35.97 49.09 1.51
N LEU A 28 -35.57 49.26 2.76
CA LEU A 28 -36.15 50.26 3.67
C LEU A 28 -35.87 51.66 3.17
N TRP A 29 -34.64 51.93 2.77
CA TRP A 29 -34.25 53.25 2.26
C TRP A 29 -35.03 53.61 0.99
N LYS A 30 -35.15 52.71 0.03
CA LYS A 30 -35.97 52.87 -1.18
C LYS A 30 -37.42 53.16 -0.86
N LYS A 31 -38.03 52.42 0.08
CA LYS A 31 -39.43 52.69 0.52
C LYS A 31 -39.58 54.06 1.16
N LYS A 32 -38.61 54.51 1.98
CA LYS A 32 -38.62 55.80 2.61
C LYS A 32 -38.51 56.95 1.60
N THR A 33 -37.55 56.83 0.67
CA THR A 33 -37.32 57.82 -0.37
C THR A 33 -38.49 57.89 -1.34
N GLN A 34 -39.08 56.78 -1.76
CA GLN A 34 -40.25 56.76 -2.63
C GLN A 34 -41.45 57.46 -2.03
N LYS A 35 -41.70 57.31 -0.71
CA LYS A 35 -42.80 58.03 -0.01
C LYS A 35 -42.62 59.57 0.02
N GLN A 36 -41.35 60.02 -0.11
CA GLN A 36 -41.10 61.52 -0.11
C GLN A 36 -41.38 62.12 -1.49
N PHE A 37 -41.24 61.35 -2.59
CA PHE A 37 -41.39 61.88 -3.94
C PHE A 37 -42.79 61.74 -4.55
N ILE A 38 -43.49 60.61 -4.23
CA ILE A 38 -44.75 60.25 -4.87
C ILE A 38 -45.70 59.61 -3.85
N SER A 39 -47.02 59.98 -3.93
CA SER A 39 -48.04 59.34 -3.10
C SER A 39 -48.19 57.87 -3.50
N SER A 40 -48.48 57.00 -2.54
CA SER A 40 -48.58 55.53 -2.76
C SER A 40 -49.56 55.14 -3.88
N LYS A 41 -50.66 55.84 -4.06
CA LYS A 41 -51.68 55.65 -5.11
C LYS A 41 -51.15 55.94 -6.52
N MET A 42 -50.26 56.92 -6.66
CA MET A 42 -49.69 57.34 -7.94
C MET A 42 -48.56 56.39 -8.37
N LEU A 43 -47.83 55.84 -7.40
CA LEU A 43 -46.78 54.83 -7.63
C LEU A 43 -47.37 53.52 -8.17
N GLU A 44 -48.53 53.12 -7.68
CA GLU A 44 -49.23 51.89 -8.12
C GLU A 44 -49.76 52.05 -9.57
N LYS A 45 -50.18 53.21 -9.97
CA LYS A 45 -50.58 53.49 -11.36
C LYS A 45 -49.42 53.60 -12.34
N LEU A 46 -48.25 54.08 -11.90
CA LEU A 46 -47.07 54.24 -12.76
C LEU A 46 -46.21 52.99 -12.87
N SER A 47 -46.33 52.05 -11.94
CA SER A 47 -45.55 50.79 -12.00
C SER A 47 -46.38 49.56 -11.59
N PRO A 48 -47.39 49.17 -12.40
CA PRO A 48 -48.29 48.03 -12.09
C PRO A 48 -47.56 46.69 -11.99
N GLU A 49 -46.39 46.54 -12.63
CA GLU A 49 -45.58 45.32 -12.63
C GLU A 49 -44.53 45.25 -11.51
N LYS A 50 -44.49 46.18 -10.60
CA LYS A 50 -43.52 46.21 -9.52
C LYS A 50 -43.85 45.14 -8.48
N SER A 51 -43.24 43.94 -8.65
CA SER A 51 -43.36 42.87 -7.69
C SER A 51 -42.21 42.89 -6.69
N ASN A 52 -42.55 42.98 -5.40
CA ASN A 52 -41.56 42.81 -4.32
C ASN A 52 -41.00 41.40 -4.28
N PHE A 53 -41.73 40.44 -4.80
CA PHE A 53 -41.33 39.01 -4.89
C PHE A 53 -40.11 38.82 -5.81
N LYS A 54 -40.06 39.55 -6.95
CA LYS A 54 -38.91 39.43 -7.90
C LYS A 54 -37.58 39.82 -7.24
N GLY A 55 -37.59 40.85 -6.39
CA GLY A 55 -36.39 41.26 -5.64
C GLY A 55 -35.90 40.22 -4.62
N PHE A 56 -36.87 39.65 -3.89
CA PHE A 56 -36.57 38.58 -2.91
C PHE A 56 -36.11 37.29 -3.57
N LEU A 57 -36.75 36.90 -4.68
CA LEU A 57 -36.34 35.72 -5.44
C LEU A 57 -34.91 35.86 -5.98
N LYS A 58 -34.52 37.05 -6.47
CA LYS A 58 -33.16 37.34 -6.93
C LYS A 58 -32.14 37.14 -5.79
N LEU A 59 -32.48 37.56 -4.59
CA LEU A 59 -31.64 37.42 -3.41
C LEU A 59 -31.44 35.94 -3.03
N ILE A 60 -32.51 35.14 -3.09
CA ILE A 60 -32.44 33.69 -2.83
C ILE A 60 -31.55 33.02 -3.85
N ILE A 61 -31.75 33.26 -5.16
CA ILE A 61 -30.94 32.66 -6.22
C ILE A 61 -29.45 33.01 -6.06
N MET A 62 -29.16 34.28 -5.71
CA MET A 62 -27.80 34.74 -5.47
C MET A 62 -27.17 34.01 -4.26
N SER A 63 -27.94 33.86 -3.18
CA SER A 63 -27.47 33.12 -1.99
C SER A 63 -27.21 31.66 -2.30
N LEU A 64 -28.07 30.99 -3.09
CA LEU A 64 -27.88 29.60 -3.53
C LEU A 64 -26.64 29.45 -4.40
N GLY A 65 -26.37 30.42 -5.27
CA GLY A 65 -25.15 30.46 -6.07
C GLY A 65 -23.88 30.51 -5.21
N ILE A 66 -23.87 31.39 -4.19
CA ILE A 66 -22.73 31.49 -3.26
C ILE A 66 -22.52 30.20 -2.48
N ILE A 67 -23.61 29.57 -2.02
CA ILE A 67 -23.53 28.27 -1.33
C ILE A 67 -22.93 27.21 -2.26
N SER A 68 -23.41 27.12 -3.50
CA SER A 68 -22.90 26.12 -4.47
C SER A 68 -21.43 26.32 -4.78
N ILE A 69 -21.00 27.58 -4.95
CA ILE A 69 -19.59 27.91 -5.18
C ILE A 69 -18.74 27.54 -3.96
N SER A 70 -19.21 27.85 -2.75
CA SER A 70 -18.51 27.52 -1.52
C SER A 70 -18.31 26.00 -1.38
N PHE A 71 -19.35 25.21 -1.65
CA PHE A 71 -19.25 23.75 -1.64
C PHE A 71 -18.28 23.22 -2.71
N GLY A 72 -18.27 23.81 -3.90
CA GLY A 72 -17.33 23.45 -4.95
C GLY A 72 -15.87 23.74 -4.57
N LEU A 73 -15.61 24.87 -3.92
CA LEU A 73 -14.26 25.26 -3.49
C LEU A 73 -13.74 24.43 -2.31
N VAL A 74 -14.61 24.02 -1.41
CA VAL A 74 -14.25 23.17 -0.26
C VAL A 74 -13.80 21.76 -0.68
N ASN A 75 -14.18 21.31 -1.90
CA ASN A 75 -13.80 20.05 -2.51
C ASN A 75 -13.88 18.86 -1.52
N PRO A 76 -15.09 18.46 -1.10
CA PRO A 76 -15.25 17.36 -0.17
C PRO A 76 -14.74 16.05 -0.80
N LYS A 77 -13.61 15.55 -0.32
CA LYS A 77 -13.06 14.24 -0.74
C LYS A 77 -13.64 13.15 0.13
N ILE A 78 -14.23 12.16 -0.48
CA ILE A 78 -14.51 10.88 0.18
C ILE A 78 -13.18 10.13 0.17
N GLY A 79 -12.40 10.31 1.24
CA GLY A 79 -11.14 9.59 1.40
C GLY A 79 -11.43 8.10 1.46
N THR A 80 -10.95 7.35 0.48
CA THR A 80 -10.66 5.94 0.69
C THR A 80 -9.65 5.88 1.83
N LYS A 81 -10.01 5.28 2.95
CA LYS A 81 -9.00 4.87 3.92
C LYS A 81 -7.97 4.07 3.13
N LEU A 82 -6.72 4.45 3.23
CA LEU A 82 -5.64 3.50 3.03
C LEU A 82 -5.84 2.47 4.15
N GLU A 83 -6.70 1.47 3.91
CA GLU A 83 -6.61 0.25 4.67
C GLU A 83 -5.23 -0.29 4.32
N THR A 84 -4.36 -0.31 5.31
CA THR A 84 -3.22 -1.21 5.27
C THR A 84 -3.83 -2.59 5.08
N VAL A 85 -3.84 -3.05 3.83
CA VAL A 85 -4.24 -4.43 3.52
C VAL A 85 -3.22 -5.25 4.29
N LYS A 86 -3.63 -5.82 5.45
CA LYS A 86 -2.88 -6.87 6.10
C LYS A 86 -2.78 -7.97 5.05
N ARG A 87 -1.63 -8.06 4.39
CA ARG A 87 -1.35 -9.19 3.53
C ARG A 87 -1.33 -10.40 4.45
N GLU A 88 -2.28 -11.29 4.31
CA GLU A 88 -2.30 -12.59 4.99
C GLU A 88 -1.31 -13.57 4.31
N GLY A 89 -0.51 -13.08 3.36
CA GLY A 89 0.51 -13.87 2.67
C GLY A 89 1.69 -14.22 3.58
N VAL A 90 2.38 -15.30 3.22
CA VAL A 90 3.57 -15.79 3.90
C VAL A 90 4.81 -15.31 3.16
N ASP A 91 5.85 -14.94 3.89
CA ASP A 91 7.17 -14.68 3.33
C ASP A 91 7.98 -15.97 3.35
N ILE A 92 8.37 -16.44 2.19
CA ILE A 92 9.07 -17.70 2.00
C ILE A 92 10.46 -17.42 1.43
N VAL A 93 11.49 -17.90 2.10
CA VAL A 93 12.87 -17.84 1.58
C VAL A 93 13.35 -19.25 1.35
N PHE A 94 13.84 -19.52 0.14
CA PHE A 94 14.48 -20.77 -0.24
C PHE A 94 16.00 -20.61 -0.18
N ALA A 95 16.65 -21.31 0.73
CA ALA A 95 18.11 -21.45 0.80
C ALA A 95 18.50 -22.75 0.09
N ILE A 96 19.17 -22.64 -1.04
CA ILE A 96 19.52 -23.76 -1.91
C ILE A 96 21.02 -24.02 -1.83
N ASP A 97 21.37 -25.25 -1.50
CA ASP A 97 22.75 -25.73 -1.51
C ASP A 97 23.26 -25.82 -2.95
N VAL A 98 24.40 -25.19 -3.20
CA VAL A 98 25.09 -25.20 -4.49
C VAL A 98 26.50 -25.81 -4.37
N SER A 99 26.74 -26.60 -3.33
CA SER A 99 27.98 -27.37 -3.17
C SER A 99 28.12 -28.40 -4.27
N LYS A 100 29.34 -28.88 -4.52
CA LYS A 100 29.60 -29.88 -5.58
C LYS A 100 28.95 -31.21 -5.30
N SER A 101 28.69 -31.57 -4.05
CA SER A 101 27.96 -32.82 -3.69
C SER A 101 26.54 -32.83 -4.30
N MET A 102 25.95 -31.65 -4.55
CA MET A 102 24.64 -31.51 -5.20
C MET A 102 24.62 -31.91 -6.69
N LEU A 103 25.79 -32.16 -7.30
CA LEU A 103 25.90 -32.74 -8.66
C LEU A 103 25.78 -34.28 -8.68
N THR A 104 25.71 -34.91 -7.54
CA THR A 104 25.57 -36.37 -7.46
C THR A 104 24.28 -36.83 -8.14
N GLU A 105 24.41 -37.89 -8.98
CA GLU A 105 23.33 -38.44 -9.82
C GLU A 105 22.65 -39.67 -9.19
N ASP A 106 22.65 -39.77 -7.87
CA ASP A 106 21.90 -40.79 -7.13
C ASP A 106 20.39 -40.60 -7.26
N ILE A 107 19.98 -39.37 -7.54
CA ILE A 107 18.60 -39.00 -7.86
C ILE A 107 18.57 -38.32 -9.22
N ALA A 108 17.81 -38.86 -10.17
CA ALA A 108 17.76 -38.32 -11.54
C ALA A 108 17.12 -36.94 -11.67
N PRO A 109 17.70 -35.95 -12.38
CA PRO A 109 18.99 -36.07 -13.10
C PRO A 109 20.21 -35.84 -12.17
N ASN A 110 20.11 -35.04 -11.13
CA ASN A 110 21.01 -34.81 -10.02
C ASN A 110 20.28 -34.08 -8.89
N ARG A 111 20.90 -33.95 -7.72
CA ARG A 111 20.28 -33.37 -6.53
C ARG A 111 19.89 -31.91 -6.74
N ILE A 112 20.72 -31.06 -7.35
CA ILE A 112 20.43 -29.65 -7.57
C ILE A 112 19.24 -29.44 -8.53
N GLU A 113 19.16 -30.25 -9.60
CA GLU A 113 18.01 -30.14 -10.51
C GLU A 113 16.72 -30.67 -9.85
N LYS A 114 16.81 -31.61 -8.95
CA LYS A 114 15.69 -32.09 -8.14
C LYS A 114 15.22 -30.98 -7.20
N ALA A 115 16.13 -30.29 -6.51
CA ALA A 115 15.82 -29.13 -5.65
C ALA A 115 15.11 -28.05 -6.43
N LYS A 116 15.62 -27.66 -7.61
CA LYS A 116 14.99 -26.65 -8.49
C LYS A 116 13.57 -27.04 -8.90
N ARG A 117 13.36 -28.31 -9.28
CA ARG A 117 12.02 -28.81 -9.64
C ARG A 117 11.05 -28.74 -8.47
N LEU A 118 11.51 -29.11 -7.27
CA LEU A 118 10.72 -29.04 -6.04
C LEU A 118 10.30 -27.59 -5.73
N VAL A 119 11.25 -26.65 -5.74
CA VAL A 119 10.97 -25.23 -5.53
C VAL A 119 10.02 -24.70 -6.61
N SER A 120 10.23 -25.06 -7.88
CA SER A 120 9.34 -24.66 -8.98
C SER A 120 7.91 -25.19 -8.82
N ALA A 121 7.76 -26.43 -8.31
CA ALA A 121 6.45 -27.00 -8.02
C ALA A 121 5.74 -26.26 -6.88
N LEU A 122 6.48 -25.89 -5.81
CA LEU A 122 5.94 -25.07 -4.73
C LEU A 122 5.52 -23.70 -5.22
N LEU A 123 6.34 -23.02 -6.02
CA LEU A 123 6.02 -21.71 -6.61
C LEU A 123 4.72 -21.71 -7.42
N ASN A 124 4.39 -22.83 -8.07
CA ASN A 124 3.14 -22.94 -8.83
C ASN A 124 1.88 -23.04 -7.96
N GLN A 125 2.02 -23.32 -6.68
CA GLN A 125 0.91 -23.41 -5.71
C GLN A 125 0.71 -22.12 -4.92
N LEU A 126 1.69 -21.20 -4.96
CA LEU A 126 1.63 -19.94 -4.27
C LEU A 126 0.76 -18.93 -5.06
N VAL A 127 -0.03 -18.13 -4.36
CA VAL A 127 -0.93 -17.14 -4.99
C VAL A 127 -0.63 -15.71 -4.56
N SER A 128 -0.40 -15.50 -3.27
CA SER A 128 -0.24 -14.15 -2.69
C SER A 128 1.00 -14.03 -1.80
N ASP A 129 1.82 -15.07 -1.77
CA ASP A 129 3.01 -15.14 -0.93
C ASP A 129 4.18 -14.41 -1.59
N ARG A 130 5.14 -13.99 -0.78
CA ARG A 130 6.39 -13.40 -1.28
C ARG A 130 7.50 -14.43 -1.18
N VAL A 131 8.37 -14.44 -2.18
CA VAL A 131 9.44 -15.44 -2.27
C VAL A 131 10.79 -14.79 -2.47
N GLY A 132 11.80 -15.25 -1.72
CA GLY A 132 13.20 -14.91 -1.89
C GLY A 132 14.05 -16.15 -2.12
N ILE A 133 15.22 -15.99 -2.73
CA ILE A 133 16.18 -17.08 -2.96
C ILE A 133 17.54 -16.69 -2.41
N ILE A 134 18.13 -17.60 -1.63
CA ILE A 134 19.49 -17.59 -1.16
C ILE A 134 20.18 -18.80 -1.74
N VAL A 135 21.42 -18.69 -2.18
CA VAL A 135 22.28 -19.82 -2.52
C VAL A 135 23.41 -19.90 -1.50
N TYR A 136 23.80 -21.09 -1.11
CA TYR A 136 24.88 -21.27 -0.15
C TYR A 136 25.76 -22.49 -0.47
N ALA A 137 27.00 -22.40 -0.05
CA ALA A 137 27.98 -23.47 0.01
C ALA A 137 28.87 -23.23 1.24
N ALA A 138 30.16 -22.89 1.12
CA ALA A 138 30.96 -22.44 2.24
C ALA A 138 30.57 -21.06 2.79
N SER A 139 29.77 -20.30 2.07
CA SER A 139 29.16 -19.00 2.47
C SER A 139 27.80 -18.85 1.82
N ALA A 140 26.94 -18.00 2.37
CA ALA A 140 25.62 -17.74 1.83
C ALA A 140 25.60 -16.39 1.08
N VAL A 141 24.91 -16.37 -0.08
CA VAL A 141 24.78 -15.16 -0.94
C VAL A 141 23.32 -14.98 -1.35
N PRO A 142 22.80 -13.75 -1.31
CA PRO A 142 21.46 -13.46 -1.79
C PRO A 142 21.41 -13.54 -3.31
N GLN A 143 20.49 -14.34 -3.85
CA GLN A 143 20.28 -14.46 -5.27
C GLN A 143 19.08 -13.65 -5.76
N LEU A 144 17.99 -13.66 -5.02
CA LEU A 144 16.79 -12.90 -5.31
C LEU A 144 16.18 -12.36 -4.02
N PRO A 145 15.99 -11.03 -3.87
CA PRO A 145 15.29 -10.47 -2.73
C PRO A 145 13.83 -10.90 -2.70
N ILE A 146 13.16 -10.75 -1.55
CA ILE A 146 11.77 -11.15 -1.38
C ILE A 146 10.88 -10.35 -2.34
N THR A 147 10.18 -11.07 -3.23
CA THR A 147 9.31 -10.51 -4.28
C THR A 147 8.03 -11.33 -4.45
N THR A 148 7.03 -10.72 -5.08
CA THR A 148 5.81 -11.39 -5.54
C THR A 148 5.90 -11.82 -7.01
N ASP A 149 7.00 -11.51 -7.69
CA ASP A 149 7.20 -11.88 -9.09
C ASP A 149 7.71 -13.32 -9.23
N TYR A 150 6.77 -14.25 -9.38
CA TYR A 150 7.10 -15.67 -9.58
C TYR A 150 7.78 -15.95 -10.92
N GLY A 151 7.58 -15.06 -11.93
CA GLY A 151 8.25 -15.20 -13.22
C GLY A 151 9.76 -14.95 -13.08
N ALA A 152 10.14 -13.84 -12.45
CA ALA A 152 11.51 -13.54 -12.09
C ALA A 152 12.10 -14.64 -11.19
N THR A 153 11.35 -15.09 -10.18
CA THR A 153 11.80 -16.17 -9.26
C THR A 153 12.17 -17.44 -10.03
N LYS A 154 11.35 -17.87 -11.00
CA LYS A 154 11.63 -19.05 -11.82
C LYS A 154 12.86 -18.86 -12.71
N MET A 155 13.04 -17.66 -13.28
CA MET A 155 14.23 -17.36 -14.08
C MET A 155 15.51 -17.47 -13.24
N PHE A 156 15.53 -16.85 -12.05
CA PHE A 156 16.68 -16.94 -11.16
C PHE A 156 16.91 -18.37 -10.68
N LEU A 157 15.85 -19.10 -10.34
CA LEU A 157 15.95 -20.51 -9.94
C LEU A 157 16.61 -21.37 -11.04
N GLN A 158 16.27 -21.15 -12.31
CA GLN A 158 16.86 -21.88 -13.42
C GLN A 158 18.35 -21.55 -13.63
N SER A 159 18.77 -20.32 -13.36
CA SER A 159 20.16 -19.89 -13.49
C SER A 159 21.10 -20.45 -12.41
N ILE A 160 20.55 -20.97 -11.31
CA ILE A 160 21.35 -21.53 -10.20
C ILE A 160 22.17 -22.73 -10.70
N ASN A 161 23.45 -22.71 -10.38
CA ASN A 161 24.39 -23.81 -10.64
C ASN A 161 25.47 -23.86 -9.56
N THR A 162 26.21 -24.94 -9.50
CA THR A 162 27.25 -25.18 -8.48
C THR A 162 28.51 -24.34 -8.66
N ASP A 163 28.67 -23.68 -9.79
CA ASP A 163 29.85 -22.83 -10.07
C ASP A 163 29.61 -21.36 -9.63
N MET A 164 28.43 -21.04 -9.08
CA MET A 164 28.11 -19.68 -8.63
C MET A 164 28.97 -19.25 -7.44
N LEU A 165 29.38 -20.19 -6.60
CA LEU A 165 30.22 -19.92 -5.45
C LEU A 165 31.59 -20.59 -5.62
N SER A 166 32.64 -19.80 -5.52
CA SER A 166 34.03 -20.28 -5.67
C SER A 166 34.50 -21.13 -4.47
N SER A 167 33.95 -20.87 -3.28
CA SER A 167 34.27 -21.61 -2.05
C SER A 167 33.33 -22.79 -1.91
N GLN A 168 33.91 -24.00 -1.71
CA GLN A 168 33.16 -25.24 -1.51
C GLN A 168 33.02 -25.52 -0.01
N GLY A 169 31.94 -26.18 0.38
CA GLY A 169 31.58 -26.52 1.75
C GLY A 169 30.08 -26.36 1.95
N THR A 170 29.58 -26.61 3.15
CA THR A 170 28.17 -26.50 3.48
C THR A 170 28.02 -25.73 4.81
N ALA A 171 27.83 -24.43 4.74
CA ALA A 171 27.64 -23.52 5.89
C ALA A 171 26.16 -23.22 6.05
N ILE A 172 25.40 -24.13 6.66
CA ILE A 172 23.95 -23.96 6.91
C ILE A 172 23.70 -22.82 7.87
N ASP A 173 24.57 -22.60 8.85
CA ASP A 173 24.46 -21.51 9.80
C ASP A 173 24.51 -20.13 9.11
N ASP A 174 25.35 -19.96 8.08
CA ASP A 174 25.41 -18.70 7.32
C ASP A 174 24.16 -18.51 6.45
N ALA A 175 23.62 -19.61 5.89
CA ALA A 175 22.35 -19.55 5.17
C ALA A 175 21.18 -19.12 6.09
N ILE A 176 21.13 -19.64 7.32
CA ILE A 176 20.12 -19.22 8.31
C ILE A 176 20.33 -17.78 8.74
N LYS A 177 21.56 -17.33 9.06
CA LYS A 177 21.88 -15.96 9.41
C LYS A 177 21.45 -14.98 8.32
N LEU A 178 21.77 -15.31 7.06
CA LEU A 178 21.35 -14.49 5.92
C LEU A 178 19.83 -14.50 5.79
N GLY A 179 19.17 -15.66 5.93
CA GLY A 179 17.72 -15.79 5.92
C GLY A 179 17.03 -14.93 6.97
N ILE A 180 17.57 -14.87 8.20
CA ILE A 180 17.07 -14.00 9.26
C ILE A 180 17.08 -12.53 8.82
N ASN A 181 18.13 -12.08 8.14
CA ASN A 181 18.28 -10.69 7.69
C ASN A 181 17.50 -10.40 6.40
N PHE A 182 17.00 -11.43 5.74
CA PHE A 182 16.21 -11.30 4.50
C PHE A 182 14.78 -10.87 4.76
N PHE A 183 14.24 -11.23 5.93
CA PHE A 183 12.88 -10.88 6.31
C PHE A 183 12.82 -9.45 6.85
N ASP A 184 11.81 -8.71 6.42
CA ASP A 184 11.52 -7.36 6.89
C ASP A 184 10.80 -7.44 8.24
N ASP A 185 11.38 -6.84 9.28
CA ASP A 185 10.81 -6.85 10.64
C ASP A 185 9.56 -5.97 10.77
N GLU A 186 9.34 -5.02 9.86
CA GLU A 186 8.17 -4.13 9.86
C GLU A 186 6.90 -4.82 9.33
N MET A 187 7.06 -5.91 8.58
CA MET A 187 5.93 -6.65 8.00
C MET A 187 5.46 -7.75 8.96
N GLN A 188 4.19 -7.69 9.37
CA GLN A 188 3.55 -8.70 10.22
C GLN A 188 3.09 -9.92 9.39
N THR A 189 4.00 -10.54 8.64
CA THR A 189 3.73 -11.76 7.86
C THR A 189 4.30 -12.98 8.58
N ASN A 190 3.73 -14.17 8.31
CA ASN A 190 4.37 -15.42 8.69
C ASN A 190 5.65 -15.59 7.87
N ARG A 191 6.74 -16.06 8.50
CA ARG A 191 8.06 -16.17 7.90
C ARG A 191 8.50 -17.60 7.87
N ILE A 192 8.88 -18.10 6.69
CA ILE A 192 9.31 -19.48 6.48
C ILE A 192 10.63 -19.49 5.73
N LEU A 193 11.61 -20.20 6.26
CA LEU A 193 12.88 -20.48 5.61
C LEU A 193 12.94 -21.97 5.26
N PHE A 194 12.99 -22.28 3.97
CA PHE A 194 13.26 -23.63 3.47
C PHE A 194 14.75 -23.78 3.18
N ILE A 195 15.37 -24.78 3.79
CA ILE A 195 16.77 -25.15 3.53
C ILE A 195 16.75 -26.42 2.71
N LEU A 196 17.30 -26.35 1.50
CA LEU A 196 17.46 -27.52 0.60
C LEU A 196 18.94 -27.91 0.59
N SER A 197 19.24 -29.09 1.12
CA SER A 197 20.60 -29.63 1.29
C SER A 197 20.61 -31.12 1.09
N ASP A 198 21.78 -31.69 0.84
CA ASP A 198 22.02 -33.14 0.85
C ASP A 198 22.27 -33.70 2.26
N GLY A 199 22.21 -32.85 3.29
CA GLY A 199 22.35 -33.24 4.70
C GLY A 199 23.76 -33.15 5.26
N GLU A 200 24.77 -32.77 4.48
CA GLU A 200 26.10 -32.49 5.00
C GLU A 200 26.15 -31.10 5.68
N ASP A 201 26.43 -31.07 6.98
CA ASP A 201 26.61 -29.81 7.75
C ASP A 201 27.98 -29.81 8.39
N HIS A 202 28.79 -28.81 8.05
CA HIS A 202 30.13 -28.62 8.62
C HIS A 202 30.16 -27.69 9.82
N ALA A 203 29.06 -27.02 10.15
CA ALA A 203 28.98 -25.98 11.23
C ALA A 203 28.47 -26.57 12.57
N GLY A 204 27.83 -27.73 12.58
CA GLY A 204 27.43 -28.47 13.77
C GLY A 204 26.65 -27.65 14.83
N GLU A 205 27.24 -27.50 16.03
CA GLU A 205 26.58 -26.80 17.15
C GLU A 205 26.18 -25.35 16.86
N ASN A 206 26.90 -24.66 15.96
CA ASN A 206 26.60 -23.27 15.62
C ASN A 206 25.27 -23.14 14.87
N THR A 207 24.95 -24.14 14.02
CA THR A 207 23.68 -24.22 13.29
C THR A 207 22.48 -24.24 14.23
N ILE A 208 22.56 -25.00 15.33
CA ILE A 208 21.50 -25.10 16.33
C ILE A 208 21.28 -23.74 17.02
N ASN A 209 22.33 -23.06 17.40
CA ASN A 209 22.25 -21.74 18.06
C ASN A 209 21.58 -20.70 17.14
N VAL A 210 21.95 -20.68 15.87
CA VAL A 210 21.38 -19.75 14.88
C VAL A 210 19.92 -20.10 14.56
N ALA A 211 19.56 -21.37 14.50
CA ALA A 211 18.18 -21.81 14.33
C ALA A 211 17.30 -21.38 15.51
N GLN A 212 17.83 -21.44 16.75
CA GLN A 212 17.11 -20.91 17.92
C GLN A 212 16.88 -19.40 17.84
N GLN A 213 17.86 -18.63 17.35
CA GLN A 213 17.72 -17.20 17.11
C GLN A 213 16.63 -16.89 16.05
N ALA A 214 16.57 -17.69 14.98
CA ALA A 214 15.52 -17.57 13.96
C ALA A 214 14.14 -17.84 14.56
N ASN A 215 14.00 -18.88 15.37
CA ASN A 215 12.75 -19.19 16.05
C ASN A 215 12.31 -18.09 17.03
N ALA A 216 13.26 -17.49 17.76
CA ALA A 216 12.97 -16.34 18.65
C ALA A 216 12.42 -15.12 17.88
N LYS A 217 12.76 -14.98 16.59
CA LYS A 217 12.22 -13.97 15.67
C LYS A 217 10.95 -14.43 14.94
N GLY A 218 10.38 -15.57 15.31
CA GLY A 218 9.14 -16.09 14.70
C GLY A 218 9.33 -16.69 13.29
N ILE A 219 10.57 -17.02 12.89
CA ILE A 219 10.87 -17.64 11.60
C ILE A 219 10.79 -19.14 11.76
N LYS A 220 9.97 -19.80 10.94
CA LYS A 220 9.89 -21.27 10.89
C LYS A 220 10.89 -21.81 9.88
N ILE A 221 11.74 -22.76 10.30
CA ILE A 221 12.73 -23.37 9.44
C ILE A 221 12.27 -24.77 9.07
N PHE A 222 12.30 -25.11 7.78
CA PHE A 222 12.06 -26.45 7.26
C PHE A 222 13.29 -26.89 6.47
N SER A 223 13.85 -28.03 6.83
CA SER A 223 14.92 -28.66 6.06
C SER A 223 14.35 -29.73 5.12
N ILE A 224 14.78 -29.72 3.89
CA ILE A 224 14.39 -30.68 2.84
C ILE A 224 15.67 -31.36 2.33
N GLY A 225 15.77 -32.63 2.59
CA GLY A 225 16.83 -33.46 2.02
C GLY A 225 16.55 -33.78 0.55
N VAL A 226 17.55 -33.63 -0.30
CA VAL A 226 17.50 -33.91 -1.75
C VAL A 226 18.57 -34.89 -2.17
#